data_3832fe4f0dec53c34d2c3689e4e40196
#
_entry.id   3832fe4f0dec53c34d2c3689e4e40196
#
_cell.length_a   1.000
_cell.length_b   1.000
_cell.length_c   1.000
_cell.angle_alpha   90.00
_cell.angle_beta   90.00
_cell.angle_gamma   90.00
#
_symmetry.space_group_name_H-M   'P 1'
#
loop_
_entity.id
_entity.type
_entity.pdbx_description
1 polymer ?
#
loop_
_entity_poly.entity_id
_entity_poly.type
_entity_poly.pdbx_seq_one_letter_code
_entity_poly.pdbx_strand_id
1 'polypeptide(L)'
;MPPADPVTLSFKTTGGVTSEHGNMNRPNSTQDTCTPAPSNAASCPFATQAPQPAQAPQPEQSEQTASTAWPPGPAPGLMGWGLLRRMSRDLLGTLAQWRGEHGDAIHLRIWPEHQVVVTDPELVRELLVGQHDALVRWEHGISVFAQLHGHSVLVSEGQPWRSKRQALLPAFSPKAVQAQIPALAAAAQAALQAWPQQSEDFPMEQALTALAMDVIMRLMFSGAIGEDARSAEQAIREVSHAAHSEFYWPLRWPDAMPWKRRKRRALAWLRSFIDRQVRLRLAQADAHWPEDLLSRLLRLHRGDAQAWTLQAVRDECMTAFLAGHETVASSLTWWSWCMATHPEAQQQVADEIQEQLQGRTPTAQDLPALRQLGWSLQEAMRLYPAAPVLISRRCTRPVQLGPWRLPARTLFMIAPGLMQRDARWFPQPDVFQPQRFADADKDRAPAAPRGSWMPFGTGPRVCLGQHLASTEMTVVAAMVLQRLRLSVPEGASAPRPVLQVTLRPSTPLRLRLQSRRGAQTG
;
A
#
# COMPACT_ATOMS: atom_id res chain seq x y z
N MET A 1 13.09 -1.06 -41.66
CA MET A 1 11.80 -0.95 -40.98
C MET A 1 11.81 0.39 -40.22
N PRO A 2 10.90 1.31 -40.49
CA PRO A 2 10.88 2.61 -39.83
C PRO A 2 10.31 2.48 -38.40
N PRO A 3 10.69 3.39 -37.49
CA PRO A 3 10.22 3.39 -36.11
C PRO A 3 8.77 3.88 -36.04
N ALA A 4 8.00 3.24 -35.17
CA ALA A 4 6.61 3.59 -34.90
C ALA A 4 6.52 4.80 -33.96
N ASP A 5 5.55 5.68 -34.23
CA ASP A 5 5.26 6.89 -33.50
C ASP A 5 4.74 6.64 -32.05
N PRO A 6 5.04 7.53 -31.10
CA PRO A 6 4.62 7.37 -29.72
C PRO A 6 3.15 7.74 -29.50
N VAL A 7 2.39 6.81 -28.93
CA VAL A 7 0.98 6.99 -28.55
C VAL A 7 0.90 7.73 -27.21
N THR A 8 0.22 8.86 -27.23
CA THR A 8 0.00 9.77 -26.10
C THR A 8 -1.15 9.26 -25.23
N LEU A 9 -0.92 8.98 -23.96
CA LEU A 9 -1.97 8.74 -22.96
C LEU A 9 -2.64 10.06 -22.58
N SER A 10 -3.81 10.31 -23.17
CA SER A 10 -4.66 11.47 -22.87
C SER A 10 -5.59 11.14 -21.69
N PHE A 11 -5.39 11.80 -20.57
CA PHE A 11 -6.41 11.90 -19.53
C PHE A 11 -7.47 12.91 -20.01
N LYS A 12 -8.67 12.42 -20.31
CA LYS A 12 -9.84 13.27 -20.55
C LYS A 12 -10.26 13.93 -19.25
N THR A 13 -9.96 15.20 -19.10
CA THR A 13 -10.66 16.12 -18.21
C THR A 13 -11.85 16.68 -18.97
N THR A 14 -13.06 16.29 -18.60
CA THR A 14 -14.31 16.95 -19.01
C THR A 14 -14.51 18.19 -18.17
N GLY A 15 -14.58 19.34 -18.78
CA GLY A 15 -14.91 20.60 -18.12
C GLY A 15 -14.57 21.82 -18.94
N GLY A 16 -15.23 22.01 -20.07
CA GLY A 16 -15.23 23.27 -20.82
C GLY A 16 -16.56 23.97 -20.62
N VAL A 17 -16.55 25.07 -19.87
CA VAL A 17 -17.65 26.03 -19.81
C VAL A 17 -17.33 27.12 -20.80
N THR A 18 -18.13 27.25 -21.85
CA THR A 18 -18.19 28.43 -22.71
C THR A 18 -19.35 29.29 -22.27
N SER A 19 -19.03 30.51 -21.94
CA SER A 19 -19.97 31.61 -21.72
C SER A 19 -20.51 32.16 -23.04
N GLU A 20 -21.83 32.31 -23.18
CA GLU A 20 -22.40 33.34 -24.05
C GLU A 20 -23.58 34.01 -23.38
N HIS A 21 -23.60 35.35 -23.50
CA HIS A 21 -24.59 36.31 -23.01
C HIS A 21 -25.87 36.29 -23.86
N GLY A 22 -27.01 36.49 -23.21
CA GLY A 22 -28.25 36.78 -23.93
C GLY A 22 -29.43 37.07 -23.01
N ASN A 23 -29.72 38.26 -22.91
CA ASN A 23 -30.59 39.13 -22.11
C ASN A 23 -32.12 38.87 -22.25
N MET A 24 -32.85 39.29 -21.21
CA MET A 24 -34.25 39.82 -21.12
C MET A 24 -35.45 38.86 -21.10
N ASN A 25 -36.17 38.88 -20.05
CA ASN A 25 -37.51 39.43 -19.72
C ASN A 25 -38.33 38.48 -18.82
N ARG A 26 -38.69 39.01 -17.65
CA ARG A 26 -39.91 38.67 -16.86
C ARG A 26 -41.12 39.37 -17.49
N PRO A 27 -42.44 39.04 -17.18
CA PRO A 27 -42.95 38.87 -15.82
C PRO A 27 -44.15 37.91 -15.61
N ASN A 28 -44.37 37.60 -14.33
CA ASN A 28 -45.60 37.59 -13.53
C ASN A 28 -46.77 36.59 -13.71
N SER A 29 -47.15 36.09 -12.52
CA SER A 29 -48.53 35.86 -11.96
C SER A 29 -49.20 34.55 -12.43
N THR A 30 -49.91 33.78 -11.64
CA THR A 30 -50.74 33.95 -10.46
C THR A 30 -51.10 32.57 -9.91
N GLN A 31 -51.41 32.54 -8.64
CA GLN A 31 -52.08 31.51 -7.85
C GLN A 31 -53.32 30.93 -8.55
N ASP A 32 -53.64 29.65 -8.29
CA ASP A 32 -54.94 29.36 -7.66
C ASP A 32 -55.02 27.90 -7.12
N THR A 33 -55.53 27.84 -5.93
CA THR A 33 -56.01 26.72 -5.12
C THR A 33 -57.30 26.14 -5.68
N CYS A 34 -57.54 24.83 -5.54
CA CYS A 34 -58.82 24.27 -5.11
C CYS A 34 -58.81 22.74 -4.96
N THR A 35 -59.00 22.24 -3.75
CA THR A 35 -59.70 20.99 -3.44
C THR A 35 -61.26 21.24 -3.50
N PRO A 36 -62.12 20.25 -3.80
CA PRO A 36 -62.75 19.48 -2.74
C PRO A 36 -63.10 17.99 -3.07
N ALA A 37 -63.34 17.23 -2.02
CA ALA A 37 -64.04 15.94 -1.96
C ALA A 37 -65.59 16.18 -1.88
N PRO A 38 -66.44 15.17 -1.60
CA PRO A 38 -66.61 13.79 -2.10
C PRO A 38 -68.05 13.54 -2.58
N SER A 39 -68.43 12.41 -3.17
CA SER A 39 -69.78 11.89 -3.11
C SER A 39 -69.93 10.40 -3.37
N ASN A 40 -70.78 9.79 -2.52
CA ASN A 40 -71.29 8.43 -2.52
C ASN A 40 -72.14 8.12 -3.77
N ALA A 41 -72.15 6.86 -4.20
CA ALA A 41 -73.38 6.06 -4.25
C ALA A 41 -73.23 4.68 -4.87
N ALA A 42 -73.70 3.72 -4.12
CA ALA A 42 -74.64 2.64 -4.50
C ALA A 42 -74.12 1.40 -5.28
N SER A 43 -74.30 0.34 -4.56
CA SER A 43 -74.31 -1.09 -4.88
C SER A 43 -75.23 -1.49 -6.04
N CYS A 44 -74.78 -2.48 -6.85
CA CYS A 44 -75.70 -3.47 -7.45
C CYS A 44 -74.92 -4.82 -7.68
N PRO A 45 -75.59 -5.96 -7.45
CA PRO A 45 -74.95 -7.28 -7.43
C PRO A 45 -75.12 -8.02 -8.76
N PHE A 46 -74.39 -9.07 -8.95
CA PHE A 46 -74.30 -10.02 -10.06
C PHE A 46 -73.16 -9.76 -11.03
N ALA A 47 -71.98 -10.41 -10.71
CA ALA A 47 -71.06 -10.82 -11.71
C ALA A 47 -70.52 -12.21 -11.35
N THR A 48 -70.81 -13.12 -12.23
CA THR A 48 -70.37 -14.52 -12.34
C THR A 48 -68.87 -14.68 -12.19
N GLN A 49 -68.43 -15.60 -11.33
CA GLN A 49 -67.07 -16.02 -11.20
C GLN A 49 -66.54 -16.59 -12.53
N ALA A 50 -65.52 -15.96 -13.11
CA ALA A 50 -64.71 -16.52 -14.14
C ALA A 50 -63.68 -17.47 -13.50
N PRO A 51 -63.34 -18.62 -14.13
CA PRO A 51 -62.38 -19.55 -13.58
C PRO A 51 -60.97 -18.92 -13.53
N GLN A 52 -60.29 -19.04 -12.37
CA GLN A 52 -58.92 -18.64 -12.19
C GLN A 52 -58.00 -19.45 -13.15
N PRO A 53 -57.09 -18.80 -13.89
CA PRO A 53 -56.11 -19.54 -14.61
C PRO A 53 -55.18 -20.28 -13.64
N ALA A 54 -54.92 -21.54 -13.91
CA ALA A 54 -54.00 -22.39 -13.17
C ALA A 54 -52.65 -21.67 -13.02
N GLN A 55 -52.17 -21.52 -11.79
CA GLN A 55 -50.84 -21.03 -11.50
C GLN A 55 -49.84 -21.98 -12.17
N ALA A 56 -49.04 -21.43 -13.12
CA ALA A 56 -47.89 -22.13 -13.65
C ALA A 56 -46.95 -22.47 -12.48
N PRO A 57 -46.37 -23.66 -12.48
CA PRO A 57 -45.38 -24.03 -11.46
C PRO A 57 -44.27 -22.99 -11.49
N GLN A 58 -44.06 -22.30 -10.36
CA GLN A 58 -42.88 -21.48 -10.15
C GLN A 58 -41.67 -22.40 -10.35
N PRO A 59 -40.62 -21.97 -11.12
CA PRO A 59 -39.42 -22.73 -11.18
C PRO A 59 -38.88 -22.82 -9.74
N GLU A 60 -38.81 -24.03 -9.21
CA GLU A 60 -38.06 -24.33 -8.02
C GLU A 60 -36.67 -23.74 -8.22
N GLN A 61 -36.40 -22.64 -7.50
CA GLN A 61 -35.04 -22.18 -7.33
C GLN A 61 -34.32 -23.36 -6.67
N SER A 62 -33.58 -24.11 -7.50
CA SER A 62 -32.62 -25.05 -7.00
C SER A 62 -31.65 -24.23 -6.14
N GLU A 63 -31.89 -24.22 -4.83
CA GLU A 63 -30.84 -23.93 -3.86
C GLU A 63 -29.73 -24.93 -4.17
N GLN A 64 -28.80 -24.51 -5.04
CA GLN A 64 -27.53 -25.19 -5.13
C GLN A 64 -27.01 -25.20 -3.71
N THR A 65 -27.11 -26.32 -3.06
CA THR A 65 -26.48 -26.61 -1.76
C THR A 65 -25.00 -26.36 -1.96
N ALA A 66 -24.58 -25.11 -1.71
CA ALA A 66 -23.18 -24.71 -1.74
C ALA A 66 -22.48 -25.65 -0.77
N SER A 67 -21.66 -26.52 -1.28
CA SER A 67 -20.84 -27.43 -0.50
C SER A 67 -20.10 -26.61 0.55
N THR A 68 -20.28 -26.96 1.83
CA THR A 68 -19.49 -26.42 2.95
C THR A 68 -18.06 -26.95 2.95
N ALA A 69 -17.61 -27.52 1.82
CA ALA A 69 -16.26 -28.02 1.67
C ALA A 69 -15.25 -26.87 1.66
N TRP A 70 -14.22 -27.01 2.47
CA TRP A 70 -13.08 -26.11 2.45
C TRP A 70 -12.31 -26.25 1.12
N PRO A 71 -11.60 -25.19 0.68
CA PRO A 71 -10.60 -25.33 -0.38
C PRO A 71 -9.60 -26.45 -0.08
N PRO A 72 -8.94 -27.02 -1.09
CA PRO A 72 -7.88 -28.00 -0.87
C PRO A 72 -6.71 -27.40 -0.11
N GLY A 73 -5.91 -28.24 0.54
CA GLY A 73 -4.75 -27.76 1.30
C GLY A 73 -3.92 -28.87 1.92
N PRO A 74 -2.75 -28.53 2.45
CA PRO A 74 -1.84 -29.50 3.05
C PRO A 74 -2.44 -30.13 4.31
N ALA A 75 -2.09 -31.40 4.57
CA ALA A 75 -2.50 -32.08 5.77
C ALA A 75 -1.98 -31.34 7.02
N PRO A 76 -2.84 -31.05 8.01
CA PRO A 76 -2.45 -30.24 9.17
C PRO A 76 -1.46 -30.93 10.11
N GLY A 77 -1.41 -32.26 10.10
CA GLY A 77 -0.65 -33.02 11.10
C GLY A 77 -1.09 -32.69 12.52
N LEU A 78 -0.14 -32.66 13.46
CA LEU A 78 -0.44 -32.32 14.85
C LEU A 78 -0.77 -30.83 14.98
N MET A 79 -2.07 -30.51 15.08
CA MET A 79 -2.59 -29.13 15.27
C MET A 79 -2.14 -28.08 14.25
N GLY A 80 -1.52 -28.48 13.13
CA GLY A 80 -0.96 -27.53 12.14
C GLY A 80 0.37 -26.92 12.52
N TRP A 81 1.02 -27.32 13.59
CA TRP A 81 2.29 -26.73 14.02
C TRP A 81 3.43 -26.95 13.03
N GLY A 82 3.39 -28.08 12.29
CA GLY A 82 4.33 -28.31 11.19
C GLY A 82 4.20 -27.28 10.08
N LEU A 83 2.95 -26.90 9.74
CA LEU A 83 2.67 -25.85 8.75
C LEU A 83 3.19 -24.49 9.23
N LEU A 84 2.88 -24.12 10.48
CA LEU A 84 3.36 -22.87 11.08
C LEU A 84 4.88 -22.78 11.11
N ARG A 85 5.58 -23.88 11.45
CA ARG A 85 7.04 -23.94 11.45
C ARG A 85 7.63 -23.77 10.03
N ARG A 86 6.99 -24.33 9.00
CA ARG A 86 7.42 -24.12 7.60
C ARG A 86 7.24 -22.65 7.21
N MET A 87 6.08 -22.08 7.49
CA MET A 87 5.78 -20.66 7.21
C MET A 87 6.74 -19.72 7.94
N SER A 88 7.08 -20.00 9.20
CA SER A 88 8.00 -19.14 9.96
C SER A 88 9.45 -19.16 9.46
N ARG A 89 9.85 -20.20 8.73
CA ARG A 89 11.19 -20.33 8.14
C ARG A 89 11.28 -19.68 6.76
N ASP A 90 10.29 -19.93 5.93
CA ASP A 90 10.16 -19.40 4.58
C ASP A 90 8.67 -19.31 4.21
N LEU A 91 8.06 -18.17 4.50
CA LEU A 91 6.64 -17.97 4.22
C LEU A 91 6.36 -18.03 2.71
N LEU A 92 7.09 -17.24 1.92
CA LEU A 92 6.80 -17.08 0.50
C LEU A 92 7.08 -18.36 -0.29
N GLY A 93 8.21 -19.01 -0.07
CA GLY A 93 8.52 -20.30 -0.72
C GLY A 93 7.55 -21.40 -0.31
N THR A 94 7.14 -21.44 0.97
CA THR A 94 6.13 -22.40 1.45
C THR A 94 4.77 -22.16 0.79
N LEU A 95 4.31 -20.92 0.71
CA LEU A 95 3.05 -20.59 0.06
C LEU A 95 3.10 -20.85 -1.47
N ALA A 96 4.22 -20.57 -2.12
CA ALA A 96 4.42 -20.86 -3.54
C ALA A 96 4.35 -22.37 -3.83
N GLN A 97 4.99 -23.19 -2.98
CA GLN A 97 4.90 -24.64 -3.10
C GLN A 97 3.46 -25.12 -2.93
N TRP A 98 2.76 -24.71 -1.88
CA TRP A 98 1.37 -25.14 -1.63
C TRP A 98 0.42 -24.65 -2.72
N ARG A 99 0.67 -23.47 -3.29
CA ARG A 99 -0.09 -22.99 -4.44
C ARG A 99 0.07 -23.92 -5.65
N GLY A 100 1.28 -24.39 -5.93
CA GLY A 100 1.53 -25.37 -7.00
C GLY A 100 0.83 -26.72 -6.76
N GLU A 101 0.67 -27.13 -5.50
CA GLU A 101 0.06 -28.41 -5.11
C GLU A 101 -1.48 -28.33 -5.01
N HIS A 102 -2.04 -27.18 -4.58
CA HIS A 102 -3.45 -27.07 -4.17
C HIS A 102 -4.24 -25.99 -4.92
N GLY A 103 -3.59 -25.16 -5.76
CA GLY A 103 -4.23 -24.09 -6.50
C GLY A 103 -4.25 -22.75 -5.74
N ASP A 104 -5.11 -21.82 -6.18
CA ASP A 104 -5.09 -20.42 -5.77
C ASP A 104 -5.87 -20.09 -4.49
N ALA A 105 -6.65 -21.03 -4.00
CA ALA A 105 -7.31 -20.96 -2.69
C ALA A 105 -6.86 -22.17 -1.86
N ILE A 106 -6.12 -21.95 -0.79
CA ILE A 106 -5.46 -23.01 -0.03
C ILE A 106 -5.93 -22.97 1.42
N HIS A 107 -6.56 -24.05 1.87
CA HIS A 107 -7.01 -24.16 3.26
C HIS A 107 -5.89 -24.66 4.17
N LEU A 108 -5.57 -23.88 5.19
CA LEU A 108 -4.64 -24.23 6.26
C LEU A 108 -5.39 -24.39 7.58
N ARG A 109 -5.29 -25.58 8.16
CA ARG A 109 -5.80 -25.83 9.50
C ARG A 109 -4.66 -25.73 10.51
N ILE A 110 -4.56 -24.58 11.18
CA ILE A 110 -3.57 -24.29 12.24
C ILE A 110 -4.35 -23.96 13.50
N TRP A 111 -4.48 -24.92 14.41
CA TRP A 111 -5.33 -24.77 15.58
C TRP A 111 -5.02 -23.50 16.41
N PRO A 112 -6.03 -22.71 16.82
CA PRO A 112 -7.48 -22.95 16.65
C PRO A 112 -8.04 -22.45 15.29
N GLU A 113 -7.23 -21.91 14.38
CA GLU A 113 -7.65 -21.17 13.20
C GLU A 113 -7.91 -22.07 11.97
N HIS A 114 -8.92 -21.68 11.19
CA HIS A 114 -9.09 -22.06 9.80
C HIS A 114 -8.67 -20.88 8.95
N GLN A 115 -7.61 -21.01 8.17
CA GLN A 115 -7.08 -19.97 7.32
C GLN A 115 -7.13 -20.37 5.86
N VAL A 116 -7.54 -19.47 4.99
CA VAL A 116 -7.50 -19.65 3.54
C VAL A 116 -6.51 -18.64 2.95
N VAL A 117 -5.48 -19.17 2.29
CA VAL A 117 -4.56 -18.35 1.49
C VAL A 117 -5.19 -18.13 0.12
N VAL A 118 -5.21 -16.88 -0.36
CA VAL A 118 -5.83 -16.51 -1.64
C VAL A 118 -4.79 -15.83 -2.50
N THR A 119 -4.58 -16.37 -3.71
CA THR A 119 -3.60 -15.91 -4.69
C THR A 119 -4.19 -15.66 -6.09
N ASP A 120 -5.51 -15.78 -6.25
CA ASP A 120 -6.22 -15.42 -7.47
C ASP A 120 -6.73 -13.98 -7.40
N PRO A 121 -6.49 -13.13 -8.42
CA PRO A 121 -6.90 -11.72 -8.41
C PRO A 121 -8.41 -11.51 -8.30
N GLU A 122 -9.23 -12.38 -8.91
CA GLU A 122 -10.69 -12.25 -8.89
C GLU A 122 -11.24 -12.62 -7.52
N LEU A 123 -10.77 -13.71 -6.92
CA LEU A 123 -11.13 -14.09 -5.56
C LEU A 123 -10.69 -13.03 -4.54
N VAL A 124 -9.50 -12.45 -4.71
CA VAL A 124 -9.03 -11.33 -3.87
C VAL A 124 -9.94 -10.11 -4.01
N ARG A 125 -10.37 -9.78 -5.23
CA ARG A 125 -11.27 -8.67 -5.49
C ARG A 125 -12.65 -8.94 -4.88
N GLU A 126 -13.17 -10.16 -5.01
CA GLU A 126 -14.44 -10.58 -4.39
C GLU A 126 -14.39 -10.35 -2.88
N LEU A 127 -13.32 -10.75 -2.20
CA LEU A 127 -13.16 -10.55 -0.76
C LEU A 127 -12.94 -9.09 -0.38
N LEU A 128 -11.91 -8.45 -0.94
CA LEU A 128 -11.44 -7.15 -0.44
C LEU A 128 -12.24 -5.95 -0.95
N VAL A 129 -13.01 -6.12 -2.03
CA VAL A 129 -13.87 -5.08 -2.60
C VAL A 129 -15.33 -5.47 -2.46
N GLY A 130 -15.74 -6.66 -2.92
CA GLY A 130 -17.14 -7.08 -2.93
C GLY A 130 -17.69 -7.37 -1.54
N GLN A 131 -16.90 -7.99 -0.66
CA GLN A 131 -17.34 -8.43 0.68
C GLN A 131 -16.55 -7.76 1.82
N HIS A 132 -15.96 -6.59 1.56
CA HIS A 132 -15.09 -5.89 2.52
C HIS A 132 -15.75 -5.56 3.86
N ASP A 133 -17.06 -5.39 3.88
CA ASP A 133 -17.88 -5.10 5.06
C ASP A 133 -18.02 -6.31 5.99
N ALA A 134 -17.85 -7.52 5.45
CA ALA A 134 -17.78 -8.76 6.22
C ALA A 134 -16.40 -9.01 6.85
N LEU A 135 -15.38 -8.20 6.53
CA LEU A 135 -14.00 -8.47 6.89
C LEU A 135 -13.46 -7.47 7.91
N VAL A 136 -12.85 -8.00 8.96
CA VAL A 136 -12.01 -7.26 9.90
C VAL A 136 -10.57 -7.78 9.82
N ARG A 137 -9.61 -7.02 10.29
CA ARG A 137 -8.23 -7.52 10.38
C ARG A 137 -8.12 -8.58 11.47
N TRP A 138 -7.20 -9.53 11.26
CA TRP A 138 -6.91 -10.59 12.21
C TRP A 138 -6.45 -10.03 13.56
N GLU A 139 -7.15 -10.40 14.63
CA GLU A 139 -7.00 -9.80 15.96
C GLU A 139 -5.59 -9.99 16.54
N HIS A 140 -4.99 -11.19 16.32
CA HIS A 140 -3.61 -11.43 16.76
C HIS A 140 -2.63 -10.52 16.03
N GLY A 141 -2.73 -10.41 14.69
CA GLY A 141 -1.89 -9.51 13.90
C GLY A 141 -2.05 -8.04 14.32
N ILE A 142 -3.29 -7.59 14.49
CA ILE A 142 -3.56 -6.23 14.98
C ILE A 142 -2.96 -6.00 16.36
N SER A 143 -3.00 -6.98 17.23
CA SER A 143 -2.44 -6.84 18.58
C SER A 143 -0.92 -6.75 18.61
N VAL A 144 -0.23 -7.39 17.66
CA VAL A 144 1.21 -7.22 17.48
C VAL A 144 1.50 -5.81 16.97
N PHE A 145 0.77 -5.36 15.94
CA PHE A 145 0.92 -4.00 15.42
C PHE A 145 0.53 -2.91 16.42
N ALA A 146 -0.50 -3.11 17.23
CA ALA A 146 -0.93 -2.11 18.22
C ALA A 146 0.14 -1.80 19.28
N GLN A 147 1.06 -2.72 19.56
CA GLN A 147 2.19 -2.45 20.45
C GLN A 147 3.11 -1.37 19.89
N LEU A 148 3.22 -1.29 18.55
CA LEU A 148 4.05 -0.34 17.83
C LEU A 148 3.28 0.94 17.49
N HIS A 149 2.10 0.76 16.93
CA HIS A 149 1.31 1.81 16.27
C HIS A 149 0.20 2.39 17.15
N GLY A 150 0.06 1.91 18.40
CA GLY A 150 -1.03 2.31 19.28
C GLY A 150 -2.40 2.03 18.64
N HIS A 151 -3.34 2.98 18.78
CA HIS A 151 -4.68 2.93 18.21
C HIS A 151 -4.80 3.79 16.94
N SER A 152 -3.82 3.71 16.05
CA SER A 152 -3.79 4.48 14.80
C SER A 152 -4.76 3.96 13.73
N VAL A 153 -4.85 4.68 12.61
CA VAL A 153 -5.62 4.27 11.41
C VAL A 153 -5.22 2.89 10.89
N LEU A 154 -3.97 2.47 11.10
CA LEU A 154 -3.49 1.16 10.68
C LEU A 154 -4.14 0.02 11.45
N VAL A 155 -4.39 0.18 12.74
CA VAL A 155 -4.88 -0.89 13.63
C VAL A 155 -6.35 -0.74 14.01
N SER A 156 -6.96 0.41 13.79
CA SER A 156 -8.36 0.67 14.10
C SER A 156 -9.33 -0.04 13.14
N GLU A 157 -10.49 -0.43 13.63
CA GLU A 157 -11.58 -1.05 12.87
C GLU A 157 -12.88 -0.24 12.97
N GLY A 158 -13.85 -0.56 12.12
CA GLY A 158 -15.18 0.03 12.15
C GLY A 158 -15.21 1.55 12.00
N GLN A 159 -16.05 2.21 12.80
CA GLN A 159 -16.21 3.67 12.76
C GLN A 159 -14.94 4.44 13.15
N PRO A 160 -14.18 4.08 14.19
CA PRO A 160 -12.91 4.75 14.51
C PRO A 160 -11.93 4.76 13.33
N TRP A 161 -11.82 3.66 12.58
CA TRP A 161 -11.01 3.63 11.37
C TRP A 161 -11.51 4.58 10.29
N ARG A 162 -12.83 4.60 10.03
CA ARG A 162 -13.42 5.47 9.00
C ARG A 162 -13.15 6.93 9.29
N SER A 163 -13.39 7.36 10.53
CA SER A 163 -13.17 8.75 10.97
C SER A 163 -11.70 9.15 10.84
N LYS A 164 -10.77 8.31 11.32
CA LYS A 164 -9.33 8.58 11.21
C LYS A 164 -8.89 8.63 9.75
N ARG A 165 -9.29 7.66 8.93
CA ARG A 165 -8.95 7.64 7.50
C ARG A 165 -9.45 8.89 6.78
N GLN A 166 -10.70 9.29 7.02
CA GLN A 166 -11.28 10.50 6.42
C GLN A 166 -10.51 11.76 6.81
N ALA A 167 -10.12 11.89 8.07
CA ALA A 167 -9.35 13.03 8.55
C ALA A 167 -7.92 13.10 7.99
N LEU A 168 -7.31 11.94 7.73
CA LEU A 168 -5.94 11.85 7.20
C LEU A 168 -5.87 11.96 5.67
N LEU A 169 -6.88 11.49 4.93
CA LEU A 169 -6.89 11.46 3.45
C LEU A 169 -6.43 12.78 2.80
N PRO A 170 -6.86 13.99 3.24
CA PRO A 170 -6.43 15.23 2.62
C PRO A 170 -4.92 15.49 2.69
N ALA A 171 -4.22 14.96 3.72
CA ALA A 171 -2.76 15.09 3.84
C ALA A 171 -1.99 14.25 2.81
N PHE A 172 -2.61 13.19 2.31
CA PHE A 172 -2.04 12.25 1.35
C PHE A 172 -2.68 12.38 -0.05
N SER A 173 -3.46 13.44 -0.28
CA SER A 173 -4.04 13.72 -1.60
C SER A 173 -2.95 14.04 -2.62
N PRO A 174 -3.17 13.77 -3.93
CA PRO A 174 -2.18 14.09 -4.97
C PRO A 174 -1.70 15.54 -4.90
N LYS A 175 -2.60 16.50 -4.67
CA LYS A 175 -2.26 17.93 -4.53
C LYS A 175 -1.35 18.20 -3.34
N ALA A 176 -1.64 17.61 -2.18
CA ALA A 176 -0.82 17.77 -0.98
C ALA A 176 0.57 17.15 -1.17
N VAL A 177 0.64 15.98 -1.82
CA VAL A 177 1.90 15.30 -2.13
C VAL A 177 2.74 16.11 -3.12
N GLN A 178 2.14 16.69 -4.18
CA GLN A 178 2.85 17.56 -5.13
C GLN A 178 3.50 18.74 -4.44
N ALA A 179 2.86 19.34 -3.44
CA ALA A 179 3.42 20.44 -2.66
C ALA A 179 4.66 20.03 -1.84
N GLN A 180 4.85 18.73 -1.58
CA GLN A 180 6.01 18.20 -0.83
C GLN A 180 7.22 17.88 -1.72
N ILE A 181 7.09 17.89 -3.05
CA ILE A 181 8.19 17.52 -3.96
C ILE A 181 9.46 18.35 -3.72
N PRO A 182 9.40 19.67 -3.48
CA PRO A 182 10.62 20.42 -3.16
C PRO A 182 11.33 19.91 -1.90
N ALA A 183 10.58 19.52 -0.87
CA ALA A 183 11.15 18.96 0.36
C ALA A 183 11.76 17.56 0.13
N LEU A 184 11.09 16.73 -0.67
CA LEU A 184 11.61 15.41 -1.09
C LEU A 184 12.92 15.57 -1.87
N ALA A 185 12.94 16.46 -2.84
CA ALA A 185 14.11 16.74 -3.66
C ALA A 185 15.28 17.31 -2.84
N ALA A 186 15.00 18.20 -1.89
CA ALA A 186 16.02 18.75 -0.99
C ALA A 186 16.63 17.66 -0.07
N ALA A 187 15.82 16.73 0.43
CA ALA A 187 16.32 15.60 1.21
C ALA A 187 17.20 14.67 0.36
N ALA A 188 16.73 14.32 -0.86
CA ALA A 188 17.50 13.53 -1.81
C ALA A 188 18.81 14.22 -2.20
N GLN A 189 18.78 15.53 -2.45
CA GLN A 189 19.96 16.34 -2.76
C GLN A 189 21.00 16.28 -1.64
N ALA A 190 20.57 16.50 -0.38
CA ALA A 190 21.44 16.47 0.78
C ALA A 190 22.09 15.09 0.98
N ALA A 191 21.31 14.01 0.83
CA ALA A 191 21.81 12.66 0.92
C ALA A 191 22.85 12.35 -0.18
N LEU A 192 22.53 12.67 -1.44
CA LEU A 192 23.38 12.42 -2.60
C LEU A 192 24.68 13.26 -2.59
N GLN A 193 24.69 14.41 -1.92
CA GLN A 193 25.94 15.18 -1.70
C GLN A 193 26.89 14.46 -0.73
N ALA A 194 26.35 13.70 0.22
CA ALA A 194 27.16 12.90 1.15
C ALA A 194 27.60 11.55 0.57
N TRP A 195 27.02 11.09 -0.55
CA TRP A 195 27.40 9.84 -1.17
C TRP A 195 28.67 10.02 -2.02
N PRO A 196 29.58 9.02 -2.05
CA PRO A 196 30.76 9.09 -2.90
C PRO A 196 30.36 9.03 -4.38
N GLN A 197 31.07 9.77 -5.20
CA GLN A 197 30.88 9.74 -6.66
C GLN A 197 31.37 8.43 -7.28
N GLN A 198 32.28 7.73 -6.60
CA GLN A 198 32.82 6.43 -6.98
C GLN A 198 33.01 5.57 -5.74
N SER A 199 32.56 4.33 -5.80
CA SER A 199 32.75 3.34 -4.75
C SER A 199 32.62 1.94 -5.33
N GLU A 200 33.52 1.03 -4.97
CA GLU A 200 33.42 -0.37 -5.40
C GLU A 200 32.41 -1.16 -4.55
N ASP A 201 32.12 -0.69 -3.34
CA ASP A 201 31.31 -1.43 -2.37
C ASP A 201 30.53 -0.48 -1.46
N PHE A 202 29.53 0.21 -2.05
CA PHE A 202 28.70 1.19 -1.35
C PHE A 202 27.50 0.52 -0.64
N PRO A 203 27.23 0.81 0.64
CA PRO A 203 26.11 0.23 1.41
C PRO A 203 24.76 0.82 1.00
N MET A 204 24.25 0.45 -0.18
CA MET A 204 23.08 1.05 -0.82
C MET A 204 21.81 0.95 0.05
N GLU A 205 21.53 -0.23 0.64
CA GLU A 205 20.35 -0.39 1.50
C GLU A 205 20.37 0.56 2.70
N GLN A 206 21.53 0.68 3.36
CA GLN A 206 21.66 1.58 4.51
C GLN A 206 21.50 3.04 4.09
N ALA A 207 22.10 3.43 2.97
CA ALA A 207 22.01 4.79 2.46
C ALA A 207 20.58 5.18 2.05
N LEU A 208 19.85 4.28 1.39
CA LEU A 208 18.43 4.50 1.05
C LEU A 208 17.53 4.48 2.27
N THR A 209 17.83 3.67 3.29
CA THR A 209 17.08 3.68 4.56
C THR A 209 17.25 5.01 5.28
N ALA A 210 18.48 5.53 5.33
CA ALA A 210 18.76 6.83 5.94
C ALA A 210 18.08 7.98 5.18
N LEU A 211 18.09 7.92 3.84
CA LEU A 211 17.39 8.91 3.01
C LEU A 211 15.88 8.88 3.24
N ALA A 212 15.24 7.71 3.18
CA ALA A 212 13.80 7.60 3.42
C ALA A 212 13.42 8.05 4.85
N MET A 213 14.32 7.84 5.81
CA MET A 213 14.16 8.35 7.17
C MET A 213 14.19 9.88 7.23
N ASP A 214 15.15 10.53 6.56
CA ASP A 214 15.22 12.01 6.50
C ASP A 214 13.99 12.59 5.79
N VAL A 215 13.55 11.97 4.71
CA VAL A 215 12.32 12.36 4.00
C VAL A 215 11.12 12.33 4.93
N ILE A 216 10.84 11.21 5.59
CA ILE A 216 9.65 11.11 6.44
C ILE A 216 9.70 12.08 7.62
N MET A 217 10.90 12.36 8.16
CA MET A 217 11.09 13.34 9.22
C MET A 217 10.75 14.76 8.76
N ARG A 218 11.19 15.15 7.57
CA ARG A 218 10.86 16.47 6.99
C ARG A 218 9.36 16.61 6.73
N LEU A 219 8.74 15.57 6.18
CA LEU A 219 7.31 15.56 5.88
C LEU A 219 6.42 15.57 7.12
N MET A 220 6.88 14.92 8.19
CA MET A 220 6.11 14.81 9.43
C MET A 220 6.32 15.96 10.39
N PHE A 221 7.56 16.45 10.49
CA PHE A 221 7.95 17.39 11.56
C PHE A 221 8.60 18.66 11.03
N SER A 222 8.72 18.82 9.71
CA SER A 222 9.39 19.97 9.04
C SER A 222 10.84 20.19 9.50
N GLY A 223 11.50 19.13 9.96
CA GLY A 223 12.87 19.17 10.46
C GLY A 223 13.70 18.00 10.03
N ALA A 224 15.02 18.18 9.93
CA ALA A 224 15.93 17.07 9.78
C ALA A 224 16.07 16.31 11.10
N ILE A 225 16.27 15.00 11.00
CA ILE A 225 16.39 14.13 12.19
C ILE A 225 17.70 14.37 12.97
N GLY A 226 18.72 14.96 12.33
CA GLY A 226 20.01 15.27 12.93
C GLY A 226 20.70 14.04 13.58
N GLU A 227 21.19 14.23 14.81
CA GLU A 227 21.88 13.18 15.56
C GLU A 227 20.97 12.01 15.97
N ASP A 228 19.66 12.21 16.03
CA ASP A 228 18.68 11.18 16.39
C ASP A 228 18.51 10.10 15.28
N ALA A 229 19.01 10.31 14.06
CA ALA A 229 18.79 9.43 12.90
C ALA A 229 19.21 7.98 13.17
N ARG A 230 20.43 7.79 13.68
CA ARG A 230 20.96 6.44 13.97
C ARG A 230 20.17 5.76 15.07
N SER A 231 19.80 6.50 16.12
CA SER A 231 19.02 5.98 17.25
C SER A 231 17.62 5.58 16.80
N ALA A 232 16.99 6.38 15.94
CA ALA A 232 15.70 6.09 15.35
C ALA A 232 15.76 4.82 14.49
N GLU A 233 16.72 4.72 13.58
CA GLU A 233 16.92 3.55 12.72
C GLU A 233 17.12 2.28 13.54
N GLN A 234 18.02 2.33 14.55
CA GLN A 234 18.26 1.20 15.43
C GLN A 234 16.99 0.80 16.21
N ALA A 235 16.27 1.78 16.78
CA ALA A 235 15.05 1.51 17.53
C ALA A 235 13.96 0.88 16.64
N ILE A 236 13.80 1.35 15.40
CA ILE A 236 12.84 0.79 14.46
C ILE A 236 13.22 -0.64 14.08
N ARG A 237 14.50 -0.90 13.79
CA ARG A 237 14.99 -2.24 13.45
C ARG A 237 14.72 -3.25 14.57
N GLU A 238 15.00 -2.89 15.82
CA GLU A 238 14.73 -3.73 17.00
C GLU A 238 13.22 -4.02 17.16
N VAL A 239 12.37 -3.03 16.94
CA VAL A 239 10.94 -3.16 17.06
C VAL A 239 10.35 -4.01 15.93
N SER A 240 10.77 -3.78 14.68
CA SER A 240 10.32 -4.54 13.50
C SER A 240 10.73 -6.02 13.61
N HIS A 241 11.97 -6.30 14.03
CA HIS A 241 12.44 -7.66 14.24
C HIS A 241 11.63 -8.40 15.32
N ALA A 242 11.34 -7.73 16.44
CA ALA A 242 10.52 -8.31 17.50
C ALA A 242 9.08 -8.55 17.02
N ALA A 243 8.48 -7.62 16.29
CA ALA A 243 7.13 -7.77 15.74
C ALA A 243 7.05 -8.96 14.78
N HIS A 244 8.03 -9.12 13.87
CA HIS A 244 8.08 -10.25 12.96
C HIS A 244 8.05 -11.59 13.70
N SER A 245 8.87 -11.78 14.73
CA SER A 245 8.90 -13.02 15.51
C SER A 245 7.58 -13.25 16.25
N GLU A 246 6.96 -12.19 16.81
CA GLU A 246 5.71 -12.28 17.58
C GLU A 246 4.50 -12.71 16.72
N PHE A 247 4.51 -12.51 15.40
CA PHE A 247 3.47 -13.01 14.50
C PHE A 247 3.34 -14.53 14.50
N TYR A 248 4.44 -15.25 14.72
CA TYR A 248 4.49 -16.71 14.70
C TYR A 248 4.43 -17.34 16.09
N TRP A 249 4.31 -16.55 17.16
CA TRP A 249 4.18 -17.09 18.50
C TRP A 249 2.75 -17.57 18.76
N PRO A 250 2.57 -18.81 19.20
CA PRO A 250 1.25 -19.36 19.48
C PRO A 250 0.60 -18.73 20.72
N LEU A 251 1.41 -18.19 21.62
CA LEU A 251 0.98 -17.55 22.87
C LEU A 251 1.60 -16.16 22.99
N ARG A 252 0.83 -15.23 23.54
CA ARG A 252 1.33 -13.89 23.87
C ARG A 252 2.09 -13.92 25.18
N TRP A 253 3.35 -13.60 25.11
CA TRP A 253 4.16 -13.39 26.30
C TRP A 253 4.04 -11.94 26.78
N PRO A 254 3.91 -11.72 28.11
CA PRO A 254 3.91 -10.36 28.70
C PRO A 254 5.15 -9.56 28.26
N ASP A 255 4.99 -8.25 28.09
CA ASP A 255 6.12 -7.39 27.69
C ASP A 255 7.18 -7.25 28.78
N ALA A 256 6.85 -7.63 30.04
CA ALA A 256 7.79 -7.67 31.15
C ALA A 256 8.92 -8.70 30.99
N MET A 257 8.76 -9.68 30.08
CA MET A 257 9.73 -10.76 29.88
C MET A 257 11.14 -10.23 29.56
N PRO A 258 12.20 -10.86 30.11
CA PRO A 258 13.59 -10.38 29.96
C PRO A 258 14.04 -10.25 28.49
N TRP A 259 13.65 -11.19 27.63
CA TRP A 259 14.02 -11.17 26.20
C TRP A 259 13.36 -10.04 25.41
N LYS A 260 12.29 -9.40 25.93
CA LYS A 260 11.65 -8.24 25.33
C LYS A 260 12.27 -6.88 25.75
N ARG A 261 13.34 -6.88 26.55
CA ARG A 261 13.98 -5.65 27.05
C ARG A 261 14.42 -4.71 25.94
N ARG A 262 15.01 -5.24 24.85
CA ARG A 262 15.45 -4.44 23.69
C ARG A 262 14.26 -3.75 23.03
N LYS A 263 13.21 -4.51 22.69
CA LYS A 263 11.96 -3.97 22.15
C LYS A 263 11.38 -2.86 23.04
N ARG A 264 11.28 -3.09 24.35
CA ARG A 264 10.74 -2.07 25.29
C ARG A 264 11.57 -0.79 25.32
N ARG A 265 12.90 -0.89 25.33
CA ARG A 265 13.77 0.28 25.27
C ARG A 265 13.62 1.04 23.95
N ALA A 266 13.57 0.33 22.85
CA ALA A 266 13.37 0.89 21.52
C ALA A 266 12.00 1.61 21.41
N LEU A 267 10.91 0.98 21.85
CA LEU A 267 9.57 1.61 21.90
C LEU A 267 9.53 2.84 22.82
N ALA A 268 10.17 2.76 23.99
CA ALA A 268 10.24 3.90 24.91
C ALA A 268 10.99 5.07 24.29
N TRP A 269 12.09 4.80 23.59
CA TRP A 269 12.85 5.81 22.87
C TRP A 269 12.01 6.45 21.75
N LEU A 270 11.38 5.66 20.89
CA LEU A 270 10.53 6.15 19.80
C LEU A 270 9.37 7.01 20.32
N ARG A 271 8.70 6.57 21.38
CA ARG A 271 7.62 7.34 22.02
C ARG A 271 8.13 8.66 22.58
N SER A 272 9.25 8.64 23.29
CA SER A 272 9.86 9.86 23.85
C SER A 272 10.29 10.82 22.74
N PHE A 273 10.80 10.31 21.63
CA PHE A 273 11.14 11.10 20.46
C PHE A 273 9.92 11.81 19.87
N ILE A 274 8.83 11.08 19.59
CA ILE A 274 7.58 11.67 19.09
C ILE A 274 6.99 12.67 20.10
N ASP A 275 6.97 12.34 21.39
CA ASP A 275 6.49 13.24 22.44
C ASP A 275 7.30 14.54 22.51
N ARG A 276 8.60 14.48 22.29
CA ARG A 276 9.44 15.67 22.21
C ARG A 276 9.02 16.55 21.03
N GLN A 277 8.79 15.99 19.83
CA GLN A 277 8.32 16.74 18.67
C GLN A 277 6.95 17.38 18.92
N VAL A 278 6.01 16.64 19.52
CA VAL A 278 4.69 17.16 19.91
C VAL A 278 4.82 18.34 20.87
N ARG A 279 5.62 18.21 21.93
CA ARG A 279 5.83 19.31 22.91
C ARG A 279 6.47 20.54 22.28
N LEU A 280 7.50 20.35 21.45
CA LEU A 280 8.16 21.47 20.75
C LEU A 280 7.19 22.22 19.83
N ARG A 281 6.30 21.52 19.14
CA ARG A 281 5.30 22.14 18.28
C ARG A 281 4.23 22.87 19.10
N LEU A 282 3.74 22.29 20.19
CA LEU A 282 2.75 22.92 21.08
C LEU A 282 3.29 24.16 21.79
N ALA A 283 4.61 24.27 21.99
CA ALA A 283 5.25 25.46 22.58
C ALA A 283 5.26 26.65 21.59
N GLN A 284 4.98 26.45 20.32
CA GLN A 284 4.89 27.50 19.29
C GLN A 284 3.44 27.97 19.13
N ALA A 285 3.25 29.25 18.77
CA ALA A 285 1.93 29.74 18.38
C ALA A 285 1.49 29.09 17.05
N ASP A 286 0.20 28.80 16.91
CA ASP A 286 -0.39 28.10 15.74
C ASP A 286 -0.08 28.75 14.40
N ALA A 287 -0.04 30.08 14.39
CA ALA A 287 0.27 30.87 13.21
C ALA A 287 1.69 30.57 12.64
N HIS A 288 2.56 30.01 13.49
CA HIS A 288 3.94 29.64 13.11
C HIS A 288 4.11 28.15 12.82
N TRP A 289 3.02 27.37 12.90
CA TRP A 289 3.10 25.94 12.60
C TRP A 289 3.28 25.70 11.10
N PRO A 290 4.29 24.94 10.70
CA PRO A 290 4.46 24.57 9.28
C PRO A 290 3.32 23.64 8.80
N GLU A 291 3.16 23.53 7.50
CA GLU A 291 2.16 22.67 6.85
C GLU A 291 2.67 21.22 6.76
N ASP A 292 2.88 20.57 7.90
CA ASP A 292 3.30 19.18 8.01
C ASP A 292 2.23 18.30 8.68
N LEU A 293 2.47 16.99 8.72
CA LEU A 293 1.52 16.04 9.27
C LEU A 293 1.26 16.29 10.77
N LEU A 294 2.30 16.59 11.57
CA LEU A 294 2.15 16.85 13.00
C LEU A 294 1.26 18.07 13.26
N SER A 295 1.51 19.17 12.56
CA SER A 295 0.68 20.38 12.68
C SER A 295 -0.77 20.10 12.34
N ARG A 296 -1.01 19.33 11.28
CA ARG A 296 -2.36 18.93 10.89
C ARG A 296 -3.05 18.10 11.97
N LEU A 297 -2.38 17.10 12.53
CA LEU A 297 -2.92 16.27 13.61
C LEU A 297 -3.19 17.10 14.89
N LEU A 298 -2.33 18.06 15.21
CA LEU A 298 -2.53 18.95 16.35
C LEU A 298 -3.68 19.94 16.13
N ARG A 299 -3.93 20.40 14.90
CA ARG A 299 -5.13 21.18 14.57
C ARG A 299 -6.40 20.35 14.74
N LEU A 300 -6.40 19.05 14.36
CA LEU A 300 -7.51 18.14 14.66
C LEU A 300 -7.73 17.99 16.18
N HIS A 301 -6.65 17.82 16.96
CA HIS A 301 -6.73 17.78 18.41
C HIS A 301 -7.36 19.04 19.02
N ARG A 302 -7.00 20.23 18.53
CA ARG A 302 -7.60 21.49 19.00
C ARG A 302 -9.06 21.66 18.63
N GLY A 303 -9.46 21.14 17.47
CA GLY A 303 -10.86 21.14 17.03
C GLY A 303 -11.74 20.17 17.83
N ASP A 304 -11.22 18.99 18.17
CA ASP A 304 -11.92 17.97 18.95
C ASP A 304 -10.91 17.14 19.76
N ALA A 305 -10.62 17.59 20.98
CA ALA A 305 -9.68 16.92 21.88
C ALA A 305 -10.18 15.57 22.42
N GLN A 306 -11.47 15.28 22.32
CA GLN A 306 -12.02 13.99 22.74
C GLN A 306 -11.81 12.93 21.65
N ALA A 307 -12.11 13.24 20.40
CA ALA A 307 -11.87 12.34 19.28
C ALA A 307 -10.37 12.24 18.94
N TRP A 308 -9.63 13.33 19.04
CA TRP A 308 -8.20 13.43 18.71
C TRP A 308 -7.36 13.77 19.94
N THR A 309 -7.27 12.84 20.87
CA THR A 309 -6.40 13.02 22.06
C THR A 309 -4.92 13.15 21.64
N LEU A 310 -4.06 13.73 22.47
CA LEU A 310 -2.61 13.76 22.23
C LEU A 310 -2.02 12.35 22.07
N GLN A 311 -2.62 11.34 22.72
CA GLN A 311 -2.27 9.94 22.49
C GLN A 311 -2.60 9.52 21.05
N ALA A 312 -3.78 9.88 20.52
CA ALA A 312 -4.16 9.60 19.13
C ALA A 312 -3.20 10.29 18.14
N VAL A 313 -2.82 11.55 18.39
CA VAL A 313 -1.81 12.26 17.59
C VAL A 313 -0.48 11.50 17.59
N ARG A 314 0.00 11.06 18.76
CA ARG A 314 1.22 10.26 18.88
C ARG A 314 1.15 8.96 18.09
N ASP A 315 0.02 8.24 18.18
CA ASP A 315 -0.17 6.95 17.54
C ASP A 315 -0.18 7.09 16.01
N GLU A 316 -0.80 8.14 15.45
CA GLU A 316 -0.77 8.43 14.02
C GLU A 316 0.64 8.85 13.55
N CYS A 317 1.34 9.69 14.33
CA CYS A 317 2.73 10.04 14.04
C CYS A 317 3.64 8.80 14.05
N MET A 318 3.51 7.92 15.04
CA MET A 318 4.26 6.67 15.12
C MET A 318 3.99 5.79 13.89
N THR A 319 2.74 5.70 13.48
CA THR A 319 2.34 4.91 12.31
C THR A 319 2.93 5.47 11.03
N ALA A 320 2.80 6.76 10.77
CA ALA A 320 3.36 7.40 9.59
C ALA A 320 4.89 7.24 9.55
N PHE A 321 5.55 7.37 10.70
CA PHE A 321 6.99 7.22 10.85
C PHE A 321 7.48 5.81 10.54
N LEU A 322 6.86 4.78 11.16
CA LEU A 322 7.24 3.39 10.95
C LEU A 322 6.89 2.89 9.54
N ALA A 323 5.68 3.17 9.06
CA ALA A 323 5.20 2.67 7.77
C ALA A 323 5.80 3.43 6.58
N GLY A 324 6.13 4.72 6.74
CA GLY A 324 6.54 5.59 5.64
C GLY A 324 7.98 5.31 5.17
N HIS A 325 8.94 5.15 6.08
CA HIS A 325 10.33 5.02 5.66
C HIS A 325 10.72 3.60 5.25
N GLU A 326 10.29 2.57 6.00
CA GLU A 326 10.76 1.20 5.80
C GLU A 326 10.29 0.60 4.47
N THR A 327 9.06 0.89 4.06
CA THR A 327 8.48 0.38 2.81
C THR A 327 9.11 1.04 1.58
N VAL A 328 9.33 2.35 1.61
CA VAL A 328 9.99 3.09 0.52
C VAL A 328 11.47 2.68 0.41
N ALA A 329 12.19 2.60 1.53
CA ALA A 329 13.57 2.14 1.55
C ALA A 329 13.70 0.73 0.96
N SER A 330 12.82 -0.21 1.33
CA SER A 330 12.79 -1.56 0.77
C SER A 330 12.55 -1.54 -0.75
N SER A 331 11.57 -0.78 -1.21
CA SER A 331 11.22 -0.69 -2.64
C SER A 331 12.37 -0.10 -3.46
N LEU A 332 13.01 0.99 -2.98
CA LEU A 332 14.16 1.60 -3.62
C LEU A 332 15.40 0.69 -3.59
N THR A 333 15.60 -0.08 -2.52
CA THR A 333 16.67 -1.06 -2.42
C THR A 333 16.55 -2.13 -3.50
N TRP A 334 15.38 -2.72 -3.66
CA TRP A 334 15.14 -3.72 -4.70
C TRP A 334 15.15 -3.12 -6.11
N TRP A 335 14.64 -1.91 -6.27
CA TRP A 335 14.76 -1.19 -7.54
C TRP A 335 16.23 -0.94 -7.92
N SER A 336 17.07 -0.53 -6.96
CA SER A 336 18.50 -0.33 -7.19
C SER A 336 19.21 -1.62 -7.61
N TRP A 337 18.84 -2.76 -7.00
CA TRP A 337 19.29 -4.08 -7.42
C TRP A 337 18.90 -4.39 -8.86
N CYS A 338 17.62 -4.17 -9.21
CA CYS A 338 17.13 -4.38 -10.57
C CYS A 338 17.89 -3.50 -11.58
N MET A 339 18.14 -2.24 -11.25
CA MET A 339 18.90 -1.34 -12.12
C MET A 339 20.36 -1.79 -12.26
N ALA A 340 21.00 -2.21 -11.18
CA ALA A 340 22.39 -2.66 -11.20
C ALA A 340 22.61 -3.95 -12.00
N THR A 341 21.59 -4.82 -12.04
CA THR A 341 21.62 -6.10 -12.77
C THR A 341 21.15 -6.01 -14.22
N HIS A 342 20.53 -4.89 -14.63
CA HIS A 342 20.00 -4.66 -15.98
C HIS A 342 20.52 -3.34 -16.54
N PRO A 343 21.80 -3.31 -16.98
CA PRO A 343 22.45 -2.07 -17.39
C PRO A 343 21.80 -1.39 -18.61
N GLU A 344 21.17 -2.14 -19.49
CA GLU A 344 20.43 -1.58 -20.64
C GLU A 344 19.18 -0.83 -20.19
N ALA A 345 18.38 -1.44 -19.32
CA ALA A 345 17.20 -0.78 -18.75
C ALA A 345 17.60 0.45 -17.92
N GLN A 346 18.69 0.35 -17.15
CA GLN A 346 19.24 1.47 -16.40
C GLN A 346 19.66 2.62 -17.34
N GLN A 347 20.27 2.31 -18.49
CA GLN A 347 20.69 3.33 -19.45
C GLN A 347 19.47 4.03 -20.08
N GLN A 348 18.47 3.26 -20.52
CA GLN A 348 17.24 3.81 -21.08
C GLN A 348 16.55 4.79 -20.11
N VAL A 349 16.44 4.41 -18.83
CA VAL A 349 15.87 5.29 -17.80
C VAL A 349 16.74 6.54 -17.58
N ALA A 350 18.06 6.40 -17.60
CA ALA A 350 18.96 7.54 -17.43
C ALA A 350 18.92 8.52 -18.62
N ASP A 351 18.76 7.99 -19.84
CA ASP A 351 18.61 8.81 -21.05
C ASP A 351 17.30 9.61 -21.00
N GLU A 352 16.18 8.99 -20.60
CA GLU A 352 14.92 9.67 -20.34
C GLU A 352 15.08 10.80 -19.31
N ILE A 353 15.73 10.50 -18.17
CA ILE A 353 15.98 11.48 -17.11
C ILE A 353 16.82 12.64 -17.64
N GLN A 354 17.87 12.35 -18.42
CA GLN A 354 18.73 13.38 -18.99
C GLN A 354 17.97 14.25 -20.00
N GLU A 355 17.13 13.65 -20.84
CA GLU A 355 16.30 14.37 -21.82
C GLU A 355 15.28 15.28 -21.13
N GLN A 356 14.57 14.78 -20.12
CA GLN A 356 13.48 15.51 -19.46
C GLN A 356 13.96 16.53 -18.43
N LEU A 357 15.01 16.23 -17.70
CA LEU A 357 15.48 17.05 -16.58
C LEU A 357 16.71 17.89 -16.90
N GLN A 358 17.56 17.49 -17.84
CA GLN A 358 18.79 18.22 -18.25
C GLN A 358 19.67 18.63 -17.06
N GLY A 359 19.79 17.77 -16.06
CA GLY A 359 20.57 18.03 -14.84
C GLY A 359 19.82 18.78 -13.72
N ARG A 360 18.65 19.37 -13.98
CA ARG A 360 17.87 20.06 -12.95
C ARG A 360 17.13 19.11 -12.02
N THR A 361 16.80 19.59 -10.84
CA THR A 361 15.98 18.87 -9.86
C THR A 361 14.56 18.66 -10.40
N PRO A 362 13.97 17.43 -10.25
CA PRO A 362 12.63 17.16 -10.73
C PRO A 362 11.56 17.95 -9.97
N THR A 363 10.54 18.39 -10.69
CA THR A 363 9.35 19.07 -10.17
C THR A 363 8.10 18.23 -10.40
N ALA A 364 6.96 18.67 -9.85
CA ALA A 364 5.68 17.98 -10.05
C ALA A 364 5.28 17.83 -11.52
N GLN A 365 5.69 18.78 -12.36
CA GLN A 365 5.38 18.80 -13.80
C GLN A 365 6.20 17.79 -14.59
N ASP A 366 7.39 17.42 -14.10
CA ASP A 366 8.29 16.49 -14.77
C ASP A 366 7.90 15.03 -14.56
N LEU A 367 7.34 14.68 -13.38
CA LEU A 367 7.13 13.29 -13.00
C LEU A 367 6.29 12.48 -13.99
N PRO A 368 5.23 13.02 -14.62
CA PRO A 368 4.45 12.30 -15.63
C PRO A 368 5.24 11.98 -16.91
N ALA A 369 6.30 12.73 -17.22
CA ALA A 369 7.16 12.50 -18.39
C ALA A 369 8.21 11.40 -18.15
N LEU A 370 8.54 11.08 -16.88
CA LEU A 370 9.51 10.05 -16.51
C LEU A 370 8.85 8.66 -16.55
N ARG A 371 8.43 8.23 -17.73
CA ARG A 371 7.64 7.02 -17.93
C ARG A 371 8.44 5.74 -17.71
N GLN A 372 9.62 5.63 -18.33
CA GLN A 372 10.47 4.45 -18.19
C GLN A 372 10.94 4.27 -16.75
N LEU A 373 11.25 5.38 -16.07
CA LEU A 373 11.52 5.36 -14.64
C LEU A 373 10.31 4.82 -13.86
N GLY A 374 9.11 5.32 -14.15
CA GLY A 374 7.87 4.83 -13.54
C GLY A 374 7.65 3.33 -13.75
N TRP A 375 7.83 2.84 -15.00
CA TRP A 375 7.71 1.41 -15.32
C TRP A 375 8.75 0.57 -14.60
N SER A 376 10.00 1.06 -14.48
CA SER A 376 11.06 0.35 -13.76
C SER A 376 10.76 0.20 -12.27
N LEU A 377 10.19 1.22 -11.63
CA LEU A 377 9.73 1.18 -10.24
C LEU A 377 8.55 0.22 -10.07
N GLN A 378 7.57 0.24 -10.99
CA GLN A 378 6.43 -0.66 -10.98
C GLN A 378 6.85 -2.12 -11.12
N GLU A 379 7.79 -2.41 -12.04
CA GLU A 379 8.30 -3.76 -12.25
C GLU A 379 9.14 -4.25 -11.06
N ALA A 380 9.93 -3.38 -10.45
CA ALA A 380 10.64 -3.71 -9.21
C ALA A 380 9.67 -4.05 -8.07
N MET A 381 8.58 -3.27 -7.90
CA MET A 381 7.53 -3.57 -6.92
C MET A 381 6.72 -4.82 -7.27
N ARG A 382 6.62 -5.21 -8.55
CA ARG A 382 6.03 -6.48 -8.95
C ARG A 382 6.88 -7.66 -8.48
N LEU A 383 8.19 -7.61 -8.76
CA LEU A 383 9.14 -8.67 -8.39
C LEU A 383 9.39 -8.72 -6.88
N TYR A 384 9.51 -7.56 -6.25
CA TYR A 384 9.89 -7.41 -4.85
C TYR A 384 8.97 -6.44 -4.11
N PRO A 385 7.65 -6.76 -3.97
CA PRO A 385 6.74 -5.90 -3.23
C PRO A 385 7.18 -5.78 -1.77
N ALA A 386 7.22 -4.56 -1.23
CA ALA A 386 7.61 -4.35 0.17
C ALA A 386 6.70 -5.12 1.14
N ALA A 387 5.42 -5.30 0.80
CA ALA A 387 4.44 -6.10 1.53
C ALA A 387 3.92 -7.25 0.66
N PRO A 388 4.68 -8.37 0.53
CA PRO A 388 4.29 -9.51 -0.32
C PRO A 388 3.11 -10.30 0.21
N VAL A 389 2.73 -10.11 1.47
CA VAL A 389 1.53 -10.66 2.11
C VAL A 389 0.85 -9.54 2.86
N LEU A 390 -0.46 -9.36 2.64
CA LEU A 390 -1.24 -8.35 3.35
C LEU A 390 -1.56 -8.81 4.79
N ILE A 391 -1.85 -7.86 5.67
CA ILE A 391 -2.40 -8.17 6.99
C ILE A 391 -3.64 -9.05 6.80
N SER A 392 -3.66 -10.22 7.42
CA SER A 392 -4.77 -11.18 7.29
C SER A 392 -6.12 -10.59 7.70
N ARG A 393 -7.17 -11.10 7.08
CA ARG A 393 -8.57 -10.69 7.33
C ARG A 393 -9.35 -11.83 7.94
N ARG A 394 -10.19 -11.52 8.91
CA ARG A 394 -11.17 -12.46 9.47
C ARG A 394 -12.57 -12.08 9.00
N CYS A 395 -13.36 -13.03 8.52
CA CYS A 395 -14.77 -12.74 8.25
C CYS A 395 -15.61 -12.79 9.52
N THR A 396 -16.51 -11.83 9.66
CA THR A 396 -17.44 -11.69 10.80
C THR A 396 -18.74 -12.47 10.58
N ARG A 397 -19.06 -12.79 9.34
CA ARG A 397 -20.20 -13.60 8.88
C ARG A 397 -19.73 -14.57 7.80
N PRO A 398 -20.52 -15.57 7.42
CA PRO A 398 -20.19 -16.42 6.27
C PRO A 398 -19.95 -15.60 5.00
N VAL A 399 -18.94 -15.98 4.21
CA VAL A 399 -18.57 -15.33 2.97
C VAL A 399 -18.49 -16.34 1.83
N GLN A 400 -18.82 -15.89 0.62
CA GLN A 400 -18.61 -16.65 -0.60
C GLN A 400 -17.20 -16.38 -1.11
N LEU A 401 -16.47 -17.42 -1.53
CA LEU A 401 -15.17 -17.34 -2.17
C LEU A 401 -15.15 -18.30 -3.36
N GLY A 402 -15.43 -17.81 -4.56
CA GLY A 402 -15.64 -18.67 -5.72
C GLY A 402 -16.69 -19.75 -5.42
N PRO A 403 -16.38 -21.05 -5.55
CA PRO A 403 -17.32 -22.12 -5.30
C PRO A 403 -17.55 -22.42 -3.81
N TRP A 404 -16.73 -21.86 -2.89
CA TRP A 404 -16.78 -22.19 -1.47
C TRP A 404 -17.58 -21.19 -0.65
N ARG A 405 -18.53 -21.70 0.15
CA ARG A 405 -19.19 -20.90 1.19
C ARG A 405 -18.49 -21.15 2.53
N LEU A 406 -17.68 -20.20 2.93
CA LEU A 406 -16.82 -20.29 4.11
C LEU A 406 -17.54 -19.74 5.35
N PRO A 407 -17.44 -20.43 6.50
CA PRO A 407 -18.13 -20.01 7.73
C PRO A 407 -17.55 -18.71 8.29
N ALA A 408 -18.33 -18.06 9.16
CA ALA A 408 -17.84 -16.96 9.98
C ALA A 408 -16.56 -17.37 10.72
N ARG A 409 -15.70 -16.40 11.02
CA ARG A 409 -14.38 -16.55 11.65
C ARG A 409 -13.29 -17.18 10.78
N THR A 410 -13.56 -17.53 9.52
CA THR A 410 -12.49 -17.91 8.58
C THR A 410 -11.47 -16.77 8.46
N LEU A 411 -10.20 -17.12 8.53
CA LEU A 411 -9.08 -16.19 8.35
C LEU A 411 -8.61 -16.22 6.90
N PHE A 412 -8.40 -15.08 6.28
CA PHE A 412 -7.89 -14.95 4.91
C PHE A 412 -6.50 -14.34 4.91
N MET A 413 -5.57 -15.00 4.24
CA MET A 413 -4.23 -14.48 3.93
C MET A 413 -4.16 -14.17 2.44
N ILE A 414 -3.94 -12.91 2.09
CA ILE A 414 -3.78 -12.47 0.70
C ILE A 414 -2.30 -12.31 0.43
N ALA A 415 -1.80 -12.95 -0.64
CA ALA A 415 -0.38 -12.98 -0.98
C ALA A 415 -0.08 -12.31 -2.34
N PRO A 416 -0.07 -10.96 -2.42
CA PRO A 416 0.25 -10.24 -3.66
C PRO A 416 1.57 -10.67 -4.30
N GLY A 417 2.58 -10.97 -3.48
CA GLY A 417 3.89 -11.40 -3.98
C GLY A 417 3.85 -12.67 -4.84
N LEU A 418 2.88 -13.56 -4.61
CA LEU A 418 2.68 -14.73 -5.44
C LEU A 418 1.84 -14.42 -6.68
N MET A 419 0.81 -13.58 -6.55
CA MET A 419 -0.03 -13.14 -7.67
C MET A 419 0.80 -12.39 -8.72
N GLN A 420 1.67 -11.52 -8.28
CA GLN A 420 2.53 -10.68 -9.12
C GLN A 420 3.65 -11.46 -9.82
N ARG A 421 3.87 -12.73 -9.45
CA ARG A 421 4.80 -13.67 -10.10
C ARG A 421 4.08 -14.82 -10.80
N ASP A 422 2.82 -14.66 -11.14
CA ASP A 422 2.05 -15.67 -11.85
C ASP A 422 2.25 -15.56 -13.37
N ALA A 423 2.72 -16.65 -13.99
CA ALA A 423 2.96 -16.70 -15.44
C ALA A 423 1.68 -16.53 -16.26
N ARG A 424 0.51 -16.81 -15.70
CA ARG A 424 -0.80 -16.58 -16.36
C ARG A 424 -1.04 -15.09 -16.64
N TRP A 425 -0.55 -14.22 -15.77
CA TRP A 425 -0.77 -12.77 -15.83
C TRP A 425 0.47 -12.00 -16.27
N PHE A 426 1.65 -12.53 -15.96
CA PHE A 426 2.94 -11.92 -16.24
C PHE A 426 3.85 -12.92 -16.95
N PRO A 427 3.86 -12.97 -18.29
CA PRO A 427 4.78 -13.84 -19.04
C PRO A 427 6.22 -13.64 -18.57
N GLN A 428 7.00 -14.72 -18.45
CA GLN A 428 8.35 -14.69 -17.85
C GLN A 428 8.36 -13.96 -16.48
N PRO A 429 7.64 -14.47 -15.47
CA PRO A 429 7.30 -13.72 -14.28
C PRO A 429 8.50 -13.34 -13.39
N ASP A 430 9.62 -14.03 -13.53
CA ASP A 430 10.82 -13.79 -12.75
C ASP A 430 11.82 -12.87 -13.45
N VAL A 431 11.57 -12.49 -14.70
CA VAL A 431 12.43 -11.58 -15.47
C VAL A 431 11.99 -10.15 -15.26
N PHE A 432 12.95 -9.25 -15.00
CA PHE A 432 12.71 -7.81 -14.88
C PHE A 432 12.51 -7.19 -16.27
N GLN A 433 11.31 -6.77 -16.56
CA GLN A 433 10.88 -6.21 -17.85
C GLN A 433 9.99 -4.97 -17.61
N PRO A 434 10.55 -3.78 -17.42
CA PRO A 434 9.78 -2.55 -17.21
C PRO A 434 8.71 -2.30 -18.28
N GLN A 435 9.00 -2.68 -19.53
CA GLN A 435 8.13 -2.49 -20.69
C GLN A 435 6.76 -3.16 -20.57
N ARG A 436 6.57 -4.12 -19.62
CA ARG A 436 5.22 -4.67 -19.35
C ARG A 436 4.24 -3.62 -18.81
N PHE A 437 4.76 -2.51 -18.26
CA PHE A 437 3.97 -1.37 -17.80
C PHE A 437 3.92 -0.22 -18.83
N ALA A 438 4.65 -0.36 -19.95
CA ALA A 438 4.72 0.66 -21.00
C ALA A 438 3.36 0.90 -21.64
N ASP A 439 2.65 -0.18 -21.86
CA ASP A 439 1.32 -0.15 -22.40
C ASP A 439 0.50 -1.21 -21.67
N ALA A 440 -0.52 -0.75 -20.99
CA ALA A 440 -1.76 -1.48 -20.96
C ALA A 440 -2.29 -1.44 -22.42
N ASP A 441 -1.47 -1.97 -23.36
CA ASP A 441 -1.78 -2.03 -24.77
C ASP A 441 -3.03 -2.88 -24.90
N LYS A 442 -4.12 -2.23 -25.27
CA LYS A 442 -5.46 -2.82 -25.32
C LYS A 442 -5.56 -3.97 -26.32
N ASP A 443 -4.49 -4.18 -27.09
CA ASP A 443 -4.46 -5.12 -28.22
C ASP A 443 -3.47 -6.29 -28.08
N ARG A 444 -2.69 -6.37 -26.99
CA ARG A 444 -1.74 -7.47 -26.74
C ARG A 444 -2.17 -8.31 -25.54
N ALA A 445 -2.55 -9.56 -25.80
CA ALA A 445 -2.88 -10.64 -24.87
C ALA A 445 -4.01 -10.31 -23.85
N PRO A 446 -4.72 -11.28 -23.27
CA PRO A 446 -5.74 -10.98 -22.29
C PRO A 446 -5.11 -10.14 -21.17
N ALA A 447 -5.57 -8.89 -21.05
CA ALA A 447 -5.07 -7.97 -20.05
C ALA A 447 -5.10 -8.64 -18.67
N ALA A 448 -4.00 -8.59 -17.94
CA ALA A 448 -3.94 -9.15 -16.59
C ALA A 448 -5.16 -8.67 -15.78
N PRO A 449 -5.87 -9.55 -15.05
CA PRO A 449 -7.06 -9.18 -14.30
C PRO A 449 -6.78 -8.00 -13.38
N ARG A 450 -7.78 -7.13 -13.22
CA ARG A 450 -7.66 -6.03 -12.25
C ARG A 450 -7.34 -6.60 -10.87
N GLY A 451 -6.25 -6.14 -10.27
CA GLY A 451 -5.79 -6.62 -8.98
C GLY A 451 -4.68 -7.66 -9.04
N SER A 452 -4.25 -8.13 -10.23
CA SER A 452 -3.06 -8.98 -10.35
C SER A 452 -1.76 -8.26 -9.94
N TRP A 453 -1.73 -6.92 -10.06
CA TRP A 453 -0.67 -6.05 -9.54
C TRP A 453 -1.26 -5.12 -8.47
N MET A 454 -0.82 -5.29 -7.20
CA MET A 454 -1.38 -4.57 -6.06
C MET A 454 -0.35 -4.28 -4.95
N PRO A 455 0.75 -3.59 -5.26
CA PRO A 455 1.82 -3.35 -4.27
C PRO A 455 1.36 -2.51 -3.08
N PHE A 456 0.27 -1.76 -3.24
CA PHE A 456 -0.36 -0.93 -2.20
C PHE A 456 -1.64 -1.55 -1.62
N GLY A 457 -1.96 -2.79 -1.98
CA GLY A 457 -3.22 -3.43 -1.65
C GLY A 457 -4.40 -2.91 -2.49
N THR A 458 -5.63 -3.26 -2.09
CA THR A 458 -6.86 -2.87 -2.79
C THR A 458 -8.04 -2.70 -1.83
N GLY A 459 -9.15 -2.17 -2.33
CA GLY A 459 -10.37 -1.95 -1.59
C GLY A 459 -10.29 -0.77 -0.62
N PRO A 460 -11.22 -0.66 0.35
CA PRO A 460 -11.27 0.49 1.27
C PRO A 460 -10.03 0.67 2.14
N ARG A 461 -9.25 -0.41 2.31
CA ARG A 461 -8.01 -0.43 3.12
C ARG A 461 -6.74 -0.29 2.27
N VAL A 462 -6.84 0.17 1.03
CA VAL A 462 -5.70 0.51 0.19
C VAL A 462 -4.77 1.49 0.92
N CYS A 463 -3.47 1.40 0.65
CA CYS A 463 -2.46 2.23 1.32
C CYS A 463 -2.82 3.71 1.24
N LEU A 464 -2.82 4.38 2.41
CA LEU A 464 -3.10 5.81 2.50
C LEU A 464 -2.00 6.64 1.84
N GLY A 465 -0.74 6.21 2.01
CA GLY A 465 0.44 6.90 1.51
C GLY A 465 0.88 6.51 0.09
N GLN A 466 0.06 5.81 -0.71
CA GLN A 466 0.48 5.32 -2.02
C GLN A 466 1.01 6.41 -2.97
N HIS A 467 0.34 7.58 -3.00
CA HIS A 467 0.78 8.70 -3.83
C HIS A 467 2.09 9.29 -3.34
N LEU A 468 2.23 9.45 -2.01
CA LEU A 468 3.46 9.94 -1.40
C LEU A 468 4.63 8.99 -1.68
N ALA A 469 4.47 7.70 -1.42
CA ALA A 469 5.50 6.70 -1.65
C ALA A 469 5.93 6.63 -3.13
N SER A 470 4.96 6.63 -4.06
CA SER A 470 5.28 6.63 -5.50
C SER A 470 6.02 7.88 -5.93
N THR A 471 5.59 9.05 -5.45
CA THR A 471 6.25 10.34 -5.73
C THR A 471 7.67 10.37 -5.16
N GLU A 472 7.83 9.97 -3.90
CA GLU A 472 9.14 9.89 -3.24
C GLU A 472 10.10 8.97 -3.99
N MET A 473 9.66 7.75 -4.31
CA MET A 473 10.47 6.80 -5.06
C MET A 473 10.88 7.36 -6.43
N THR A 474 9.97 8.04 -7.15
CA THR A 474 10.26 8.62 -8.46
C THR A 474 11.28 9.75 -8.35
N VAL A 475 11.12 10.67 -7.39
CA VAL A 475 12.06 11.79 -7.17
C VAL A 475 13.45 11.26 -6.80
N VAL A 476 13.53 10.37 -5.82
CA VAL A 476 14.80 9.79 -5.35
C VAL A 476 15.49 9.02 -6.47
N ALA A 477 14.77 8.13 -7.16
CA ALA A 477 15.31 7.31 -8.23
C ALA A 477 15.82 8.16 -9.42
N ALA A 478 15.07 9.21 -9.81
CA ALA A 478 15.50 10.15 -10.82
C ALA A 478 16.83 10.82 -10.44
N MET A 479 16.92 11.34 -9.22
CA MET A 479 18.10 12.05 -8.75
C MET A 479 19.32 11.13 -8.56
N VAL A 480 19.09 9.86 -8.19
CA VAL A 480 20.16 8.84 -8.12
C VAL A 480 20.72 8.55 -9.50
N LEU A 481 19.89 8.22 -10.50
CA LEU A 481 20.37 7.88 -11.85
C LEU A 481 20.83 9.07 -12.66
N GLN A 482 20.41 10.28 -12.32
CA GLN A 482 20.95 11.50 -12.90
C GLN A 482 22.45 11.69 -12.59
N ARG A 483 22.90 11.22 -11.43
CA ARG A 483 24.28 11.39 -10.94
C ARG A 483 25.14 10.14 -11.03
N LEU A 484 24.52 8.99 -10.81
CA LEU A 484 25.24 7.73 -10.57
C LEU A 484 24.80 6.64 -11.55
N ARG A 485 25.77 5.84 -11.93
CA ARG A 485 25.58 4.52 -12.52
C ARG A 485 25.75 3.47 -11.43
N LEU A 486 24.80 2.55 -11.36
CA LEU A 486 24.79 1.45 -10.39
C LEU A 486 25.24 0.17 -11.09
N SER A 487 26.07 -0.63 -10.43
CA SER A 487 26.44 -1.96 -10.90
C SER A 487 26.68 -2.89 -9.71
N VAL A 488 26.65 -4.18 -9.98
CA VAL A 488 26.92 -5.20 -8.97
C VAL A 488 28.43 -5.29 -8.75
N PRO A 489 28.92 -5.30 -7.50
CA PRO A 489 30.32 -5.54 -7.22
C PRO A 489 30.79 -6.89 -7.77
N GLU A 490 32.06 -6.98 -8.19
CA GLU A 490 32.63 -8.22 -8.69
C GLU A 490 32.55 -9.33 -7.63
N GLY A 491 32.13 -10.53 -8.03
CA GLY A 491 32.00 -11.68 -7.13
C GLY A 491 30.79 -11.64 -6.18
N ALA A 492 29.97 -10.56 -6.20
CA ALA A 492 28.79 -10.49 -5.35
C ALA A 492 27.67 -11.45 -5.85
N SER A 493 27.11 -12.23 -4.93
CA SER A 493 25.97 -13.11 -5.21
C SER A 493 24.66 -12.35 -5.13
N ALA A 494 23.65 -12.80 -5.89
CA ALA A 494 22.30 -12.25 -5.83
C ALA A 494 21.71 -12.43 -4.41
N PRO A 495 21.21 -11.36 -3.77
CA PRO A 495 20.61 -11.44 -2.47
C PRO A 495 19.26 -12.17 -2.55
N ARG A 496 18.99 -13.09 -1.62
CA ARG A 496 17.67 -13.72 -1.53
C ARG A 496 16.68 -12.78 -0.85
N PRO A 497 15.42 -12.69 -1.33
CA PRO A 497 14.39 -11.94 -0.64
C PRO A 497 13.99 -12.67 0.65
N VAL A 498 13.96 -11.96 1.77
CA VAL A 498 13.52 -12.45 3.08
C VAL A 498 12.44 -11.54 3.62
N LEU A 499 11.30 -12.13 3.95
CA LEU A 499 10.21 -11.39 4.59
C LEU A 499 10.50 -11.24 6.08
N GLN A 500 10.57 -10.01 6.51
CA GLN A 500 10.49 -9.60 7.91
C GLN A 500 9.15 -8.87 8.13
N VAL A 501 9.15 -7.59 8.49
CA VAL A 501 7.94 -6.74 8.36
C VAL A 501 7.78 -6.31 6.91
N THR A 502 8.88 -5.99 6.26
CA THR A 502 8.99 -5.73 4.82
C THR A 502 9.89 -6.78 4.13
N LEU A 503 9.80 -6.87 2.81
CA LEU A 503 10.65 -7.76 2.01
C LEU A 503 12.05 -7.16 1.86
N ARG A 504 13.05 -7.75 2.50
CA ARG A 504 14.43 -7.26 2.50
C ARG A 504 15.40 -8.25 1.85
N PRO A 505 16.56 -7.79 1.37
CA PRO A 505 17.66 -8.68 1.02
C PRO A 505 18.14 -9.49 2.24
N SER A 506 18.50 -10.76 2.03
CA SER A 506 19.03 -11.65 3.08
C SER A 506 20.37 -11.17 3.66
N THR A 507 21.13 -10.45 2.86
CA THR A 507 22.36 -9.74 3.22
C THR A 507 22.20 -8.27 2.81
N PRO A 508 22.69 -7.29 3.59
CA PRO A 508 22.56 -5.88 3.24
C PRO A 508 23.07 -5.62 1.81
N LEU A 509 22.22 -4.97 1.00
CA LEU A 509 22.56 -4.68 -0.39
C LEU A 509 23.70 -3.69 -0.48
N ARG A 510 24.75 -4.10 -1.20
CA ARG A 510 25.91 -3.27 -1.54
C ARG A 510 26.04 -3.20 -3.05
N LEU A 511 26.34 -2.02 -3.58
CA LEU A 511 26.47 -1.79 -5.02
C LEU A 511 27.76 -1.00 -5.31
N ARG A 512 28.27 -1.17 -6.52
CA ARG A 512 29.30 -0.31 -7.06
C ARG A 512 28.65 0.96 -7.61
N LEU A 513 29.22 2.11 -7.28
CA LEU A 513 28.80 3.43 -7.77
C LEU A 513 29.85 3.99 -8.72
N GLN A 514 29.39 4.60 -9.80
CA GLN A 514 30.21 5.38 -10.74
C GLN A 514 29.50 6.67 -11.09
N SER A 515 30.19 7.80 -11.06
CA SER A 515 29.64 9.06 -11.50
C SER A 515 29.31 9.02 -12.99
N ARG A 516 28.13 9.55 -13.37
CA ARG A 516 27.83 9.82 -14.77
C ARG A 516 28.57 11.07 -15.22
N ARG A 517 29.38 10.97 -16.30
CA ARG A 517 30.09 12.11 -16.89
C ARG A 517 29.06 13.12 -17.37
N GLY A 518 29.08 14.34 -16.84
CA GLY A 518 28.15 15.41 -17.19
C GLY A 518 27.40 16.02 -16.01
N ALA A 519 27.37 15.38 -14.84
CA ALA A 519 26.86 16.02 -13.62
C ALA A 519 27.87 17.08 -13.14
N GLN A 520 27.88 18.24 -13.81
CA GLN A 520 28.61 19.40 -13.32
C GLN A 520 27.99 19.86 -12.01
N THR A 521 28.82 19.93 -10.99
CA THR A 521 28.51 20.59 -9.72
C THR A 521 28.21 22.06 -10.01
N GLY A 522 26.93 22.40 -10.01
CA GLY A 522 26.44 23.76 -9.91
C GLY A 522 26.00 24.04 -8.49
#